data_190379463d8acd9ee01ea18616cf40b5
#
_entry.id   190379463d8acd9ee01ea18616cf40b5
#
_cell.length_a   1.000
_cell.length_b   1.000
_cell.length_c   1.000
_cell.angle_alpha   90.00
_cell.angle_beta   90.00
_cell.angle_gamma   90.00
#
_symmetry.space_group_name_H-M   'P 1'
#
loop_
_entity.id
_entity.type
_entity.pdbx_description
1 polymer ?
#
loop_
_entity_poly.entity_id
_entity_poly.type
_entity_poly.pdbx_seq_one_letter_code
_entity_poly.pdbx_strand_id
1 'polypeptide(L)'
;MLGIIRLAAFAAAMSIAASAYGAGAIAIDDEEGQHHEDVGYGVAVGEHNRDEAAGAAMRRCRQEGNKNCRVVVRFDKCGAYAVSHGHFGVGWGTSLRTAQAMSLKECGSNCRVVVAECE
;
A
#
# COMPACT_ATOMS: atom_id res chain seq x y z
N MET A 1 14.92 38.80 -42.58
CA MET A 1 14.79 38.57 -42.20
C MET A 1 14.39 37.96 -41.41
N LEU A 2 14.28 37.65 -41.03
CA LEU A 2 14.03 37.19 -40.48
C LEU A 2 13.66 36.53 -39.55
N GLY A 3 13.52 36.33 -39.18
CA GLY A 3 13.31 35.83 -38.49
C GLY A 3 12.90 35.23 -37.63
N ILE A 4 12.88 34.96 -37.26
CA ILE A 4 12.59 34.48 -36.57
C ILE A 4 12.20 33.79 -35.65
N ILE A 5 11.95 33.46 -35.28
CA ILE A 5 11.62 32.87 -34.55
C ILE A 5 11.41 32.22 -33.58
N ARG A 6 11.35 32.00 -33.21
CA ARG A 6 11.10 31.54 -32.42
C ARG A 6 10.61 30.88 -31.61
N LEU A 7 10.49 30.48 -31.22
CA LEU A 7 10.07 29.95 -30.56
C LEU A 7 9.83 29.28 -29.68
N ALA A 8 9.79 29.17 -29.38
CA ALA A 8 9.61 28.67 -28.66
C ALA A 8 9.21 27.93 -27.81
N ALA A 9 9.19 27.56 -27.46
CA ALA A 9 8.92 27.00 -26.70
C ALA A 9 8.65 26.45 -25.75
N PHE A 10 8.47 26.12 -25.36
CA PHE A 10 8.20 25.67 -24.60
C PHE A 10 7.82 25.01 -23.83
N ALA A 11 7.74 24.75 -23.43
CA ALA A 11 7.41 24.23 -22.85
C ALA A 11 7.17 23.55 -21.98
N ALA A 12 6.98 23.22 -21.70
CA ALA A 12 6.78 22.65 -21.02
C ALA A 12 6.59 22.23 -19.99
N ALA A 13 6.56 22.03 -19.59
CA ALA A 13 6.50 21.85 -18.64
C ALA A 13 5.88 21.12 -17.88
N MET A 14 5.58 20.66 -17.68
CA MET A 14 4.99 20.09 -17.10
C MET A 14 4.98 19.53 -16.14
N SER A 15 4.98 19.38 -15.66
CA SER A 15 4.93 19.02 -14.79
C SER A 15 4.38 18.30 -14.06
N ILE A 16 4.15 17.90 -13.93
CA ILE A 16 3.65 17.21 -13.41
C ILE A 16 3.54 16.75 -12.27
N ALA A 17 3.52 16.91 -11.77
CA ALA A 17 3.31 16.75 -10.67
C ALA A 17 2.64 15.77 -10.29
N ALA A 18 2.04 15.58 -10.64
CA ALA A 18 1.26 14.75 -10.31
C ALA A 18 1.46 13.86 -9.44
N SER A 19 2.13 13.38 -9.45
CA SER A 19 2.19 12.47 -8.76
C SER A 19 1.98 12.43 -7.51
N ALA A 20 1.71 13.25 -6.97
CA ALA A 20 1.47 13.25 -5.69
C ALA A 20 0.53 12.28 -5.25
N TYR A 21 -0.21 11.74 -6.07
CA TYR A 21 -1.20 10.89 -5.62
C TYR A 21 -0.92 9.51 -6.00
N GLY A 22 -0.78 8.68 -5.16
CA GLY A 22 -0.71 7.28 -5.40
C GLY A 22 -1.70 6.63 -4.50
N ALA A 23 -2.02 5.40 -4.75
CA ALA A 23 -2.86 4.60 -3.90
C ALA A 23 -2.16 3.29 -3.62
N GLY A 24 -2.36 2.76 -2.42
CA GLY A 24 -1.76 1.51 -2.03
C GLY A 24 -2.77 0.56 -1.45
N ALA A 25 -2.36 -0.69 -1.33
CA ALA A 25 -3.19 -1.72 -0.72
C ALA A 25 -2.32 -2.85 -0.20
N ILE A 26 -2.84 -3.53 0.80
CA ILE A 26 -2.19 -4.72 1.35
C ILE A 26 -3.18 -5.86 1.26
N ALA A 27 -2.73 -6.98 0.71
CA ALA A 27 -3.49 -8.22 0.66
C ALA A 27 -2.79 -9.24 1.54
N ILE A 28 -3.56 -10.05 2.24
CA ILE A 28 -3.06 -10.95 3.25
C ILE A 28 -3.62 -12.34 3.01
N ASP A 29 -2.81 -13.35 3.28
CA ASP A 29 -3.27 -14.71 3.42
C ASP A 29 -2.88 -15.17 4.81
N ASP A 30 -3.86 -15.17 5.72
CA ASP A 30 -3.59 -15.55 7.10
C ASP A 30 -4.25 -16.88 7.46
N GLU A 31 -4.72 -17.63 6.46
CA GLU A 31 -5.38 -18.89 6.73
C GLU A 31 -4.44 -20.06 6.86
N GLU A 32 -3.24 -19.91 6.34
CA GLU A 32 -2.30 -21.02 6.33
C GLU A 32 -1.41 -21.06 7.54
N GLY A 33 -1.41 -20.02 8.33
CA GLY A 33 -0.52 -19.96 9.46
C GLY A 33 -1.23 -19.53 10.72
N GLN A 34 -0.62 -19.84 11.84
CA GLN A 34 -1.16 -19.48 13.12
C GLN A 34 -0.29 -18.48 13.84
N HIS A 35 0.84 -18.15 13.26
CA HIS A 35 1.76 -17.18 13.82
C HIS A 35 1.97 -16.07 12.84
N HIS A 36 2.29 -14.89 13.35
CA HIS A 36 2.46 -13.73 12.49
C HIS A 36 3.53 -13.95 11.42
N GLU A 37 4.52 -14.76 11.67
CA GLU A 37 5.55 -15.00 10.69
C GLU A 37 5.10 -15.93 9.56
N ASP A 38 3.93 -16.54 9.72
CA ASP A 38 3.39 -17.42 8.70
C ASP A 38 2.39 -16.72 7.81
N VAL A 39 2.14 -15.45 8.06
CA VAL A 39 1.17 -14.70 7.27
C VAL A 39 1.80 -14.28 5.96
N GLY A 40 1.18 -14.68 4.86
CA GLY A 40 1.63 -14.26 3.55
C GLY A 40 0.98 -12.94 3.17
N TYR A 41 1.64 -12.18 2.32
CA TYR A 41 1.07 -10.90 1.94
C TYR A 41 1.58 -10.41 0.60
N GLY A 42 0.88 -9.43 0.05
CA GLY A 42 1.32 -8.69 -1.10
C GLY A 42 0.96 -7.24 -0.89
N VAL A 43 1.83 -6.35 -1.32
CA VAL A 43 1.64 -4.92 -1.16
C VAL A 43 1.78 -4.25 -2.50
N ALA A 44 0.94 -3.26 -2.75
CA ALA A 44 1.06 -2.42 -3.93
C ALA A 44 1.05 -0.97 -3.48
N VAL A 45 1.92 -0.16 -4.09
CA VAL A 45 1.95 1.27 -3.86
C VAL A 45 2.12 1.94 -5.22
N GLY A 46 1.84 3.23 -5.26
CA GLY A 46 2.05 3.99 -6.48
C GLY A 46 1.05 3.70 -7.58
N GLU A 47 -0.11 3.16 -7.27
CA GLU A 47 -1.12 2.87 -8.28
C GLU A 47 -2.01 4.09 -8.49
N HIS A 48 -2.73 4.09 -9.60
CA HIS A 48 -3.58 5.23 -9.95
C HIS A 48 -4.73 5.44 -8.99
N ASN A 49 -5.30 4.38 -8.49
CA ASN A 49 -6.43 4.47 -7.59
C ASN A 49 -6.45 3.24 -6.69
N ARG A 50 -7.36 3.25 -5.74
CA ARG A 50 -7.43 2.19 -4.74
C ARG A 50 -7.83 0.84 -5.32
N ASP A 51 -8.65 0.85 -6.36
CA ASP A 51 -9.06 -0.41 -6.98
C ASP A 51 -7.90 -1.07 -7.69
N GLU A 52 -7.10 -0.28 -8.40
CA GLU A 52 -5.91 -0.81 -9.05
C GLU A 52 -4.89 -1.30 -8.04
N ALA A 53 -4.77 -0.56 -6.93
CA ALA A 53 -3.87 -0.98 -5.86
C ALA A 53 -4.32 -2.31 -5.27
N ALA A 54 -5.62 -2.47 -5.04
CA ALA A 54 -6.16 -3.71 -4.50
C ALA A 54 -5.86 -4.88 -5.44
N GLY A 55 -6.07 -4.69 -6.74
CA GLY A 55 -5.79 -5.73 -7.71
C GLY A 55 -4.33 -6.11 -7.75
N ALA A 56 -3.45 -5.10 -7.70
CA ALA A 56 -2.01 -5.35 -7.72
C ALA A 56 -1.55 -6.05 -6.45
N ALA A 57 -2.08 -5.66 -5.29
CA ALA A 57 -1.73 -6.30 -4.03
C ALA A 57 -2.14 -7.77 -4.05
N MET A 58 -3.32 -8.05 -4.58
CA MET A 58 -3.79 -9.43 -4.70
C MET A 58 -2.88 -10.26 -5.60
N ARG A 59 -2.49 -9.71 -6.75
CA ARG A 59 -1.60 -10.43 -7.64
C ARG A 59 -0.26 -10.73 -6.96
N ARG A 60 0.29 -9.76 -6.25
CA ARG A 60 1.57 -9.96 -5.57
C ARG A 60 1.45 -11.00 -4.47
N CYS A 61 0.35 -10.97 -3.73
CA CYS A 61 0.11 -11.96 -2.69
C CYS A 61 0.10 -13.37 -3.29
N ARG A 62 -0.60 -13.55 -4.41
CA ARG A 62 -0.67 -14.85 -5.06
C ARG A 62 0.66 -15.27 -5.65
N GLN A 63 1.42 -14.33 -6.18
CA GLN A 63 2.72 -14.63 -6.76
C GLN A 63 3.71 -15.13 -5.73
N GLU A 64 3.48 -14.80 -4.46
CA GLU A 64 4.32 -15.32 -3.39
C GLU A 64 3.90 -16.74 -2.97
N GLY A 65 2.92 -17.30 -3.64
CA GLY A 65 2.50 -18.68 -3.36
C GLY A 65 1.29 -18.76 -2.46
N ASN A 66 0.68 -17.65 -2.11
CA ASN A 66 -0.46 -17.65 -1.21
C ASN A 66 -1.74 -17.91 -1.97
N LYS A 67 -2.61 -18.72 -1.40
CA LYS A 67 -3.83 -19.16 -2.09
C LYS A 67 -5.08 -18.45 -1.66
N ASN A 68 -5.10 -17.94 -0.45
CA ASN A 68 -6.32 -17.36 0.11
C ASN A 68 -6.13 -15.89 0.41
N CYS A 69 -5.66 -15.16 -0.58
CA CYS A 69 -5.36 -13.74 -0.42
C CYS A 69 -6.63 -12.91 -0.39
N ARG A 70 -6.66 -11.90 0.46
CA ARG A 70 -7.74 -10.93 0.51
C ARG A 70 -7.17 -9.57 0.83
N VAL A 71 -7.77 -8.54 0.28
CA VAL A 71 -7.33 -7.18 0.56
C VAL A 71 -7.82 -6.79 1.95
N VAL A 72 -6.93 -6.32 2.80
CA VAL A 72 -7.27 -5.93 4.16
C VAL A 72 -7.25 -4.43 4.36
N VAL A 73 -6.48 -3.69 3.58
CA VAL A 73 -6.47 -2.24 3.72
C VAL A 73 -6.10 -1.62 2.38
N ARG A 74 -6.76 -0.50 2.08
CA ARG A 74 -6.44 0.36 0.96
C ARG A 74 -6.10 1.71 1.56
N PHE A 75 -5.08 2.36 1.03
CA PHE A 75 -4.62 3.59 1.66
C PHE A 75 -4.11 4.58 0.62
N ASP A 76 -4.07 5.84 1.02
CA ASP A 76 -3.58 6.90 0.16
C ASP A 76 -2.14 7.26 0.46
N LYS A 77 -1.70 7.10 1.68
CA LYS A 77 -0.34 7.42 2.08
C LYS A 77 0.36 6.21 2.66
N CYS A 78 -0.09 5.73 3.80
CA CYS A 78 0.56 4.60 4.47
C CYS A 78 -0.49 3.64 4.98
N GLY A 79 -0.15 2.34 4.96
CA GLY A 79 -1.01 1.31 5.49
C GLY A 79 -0.22 0.29 6.27
N ALA A 80 -0.88 -0.44 7.16
CA ALA A 80 -0.23 -1.43 8.01
C ALA A 80 -1.19 -2.54 8.39
N TYR A 81 -0.64 -3.70 8.66
CA TYR A 81 -1.38 -4.86 9.13
C TYR A 81 -0.64 -5.50 10.28
N ALA A 82 -1.34 -5.74 11.37
CA ALA A 82 -0.77 -6.34 12.57
C ALA A 82 -1.60 -7.56 12.95
N VAL A 83 -0.97 -8.54 13.59
CA VAL A 83 -1.65 -9.78 13.92
C VAL A 83 -1.10 -10.35 15.23
N SER A 84 -1.95 -11.10 15.89
CA SER A 84 -1.57 -11.98 16.99
C SER A 84 -2.43 -13.23 16.84
N HIS A 85 -2.36 -14.12 17.81
CA HIS A 85 -3.19 -15.32 17.76
C HIS A 85 -4.66 -14.93 17.84
N GLY A 86 -5.40 -15.16 16.79
CA GLY A 86 -6.81 -14.93 16.77
C GLY A 86 -7.27 -13.49 16.63
N HIS A 87 -6.30 -12.56 16.47
CA HIS A 87 -6.63 -11.14 16.33
C HIS A 87 -5.87 -10.52 15.20
N PHE A 88 -6.43 -9.49 14.59
CA PHE A 88 -5.68 -8.71 13.64
C PHE A 88 -6.16 -7.27 13.71
N GLY A 89 -5.39 -6.38 13.16
CA GLY A 89 -5.77 -4.99 13.05
C GLY A 89 -5.14 -4.37 11.83
N VAL A 90 -5.83 -3.42 11.23
CA VAL A 90 -5.31 -2.69 10.09
C VAL A 90 -5.19 -1.23 10.48
N GLY A 91 -4.26 -0.55 9.81
CA GLY A 91 -4.07 0.86 10.07
C GLY A 91 -3.73 1.59 8.80
N TRP A 92 -3.98 2.88 8.82
CA TRP A 92 -3.62 3.76 7.73
C TRP A 92 -3.37 5.13 8.33
N GLY A 93 -2.73 5.98 7.54
CA GLY A 93 -2.47 7.31 8.02
C GLY A 93 -1.49 8.01 7.12
N THR A 94 -1.07 9.19 7.52
CA THR A 94 -0.17 10.01 6.73
C THR A 94 1.31 9.68 6.99
N SER A 95 1.59 8.83 7.96
CA SER A 95 2.95 8.42 8.23
C SER A 95 2.97 6.94 8.55
N LEU A 96 4.13 6.34 8.39
CA LEU A 96 4.31 4.94 8.73
C LEU A 96 3.99 4.69 10.20
N ARG A 97 4.48 5.57 11.06
CA ARG A 97 4.23 5.44 12.49
C ARG A 97 2.74 5.44 12.81
N THR A 98 1.99 6.35 12.19
CA THR A 98 0.55 6.44 12.44
C THR A 98 -0.16 5.17 12.01
N ALA A 99 0.17 4.67 10.81
CA ALA A 99 -0.45 3.46 10.30
C ALA A 99 -0.14 2.27 11.19
N GLN A 100 1.12 2.14 11.61
CA GLN A 100 1.52 1.04 12.49
C GLN A 100 0.84 1.13 13.85
N ALA A 101 0.78 2.33 14.42
CA ALA A 101 0.15 2.51 15.72
C ALA A 101 -1.32 2.15 15.67
N MET A 102 -2.00 2.55 14.60
CA MET A 102 -3.41 2.22 14.45
C MET A 102 -3.60 0.71 14.32
N SER A 103 -2.76 0.05 13.49
CA SER A 103 -2.91 -1.39 13.30
C SER A 103 -2.71 -2.15 14.61
N LEU A 104 -1.76 -1.72 15.42
CA LEU A 104 -1.51 -2.37 16.70
C LEU A 104 -2.64 -2.12 17.68
N LYS A 105 -3.17 -0.91 17.70
CA LYS A 105 -4.26 -0.57 18.58
C LYS A 105 -5.51 -1.36 18.23
N GLU A 106 -5.81 -1.45 16.94
CA GLU A 106 -6.98 -2.19 16.48
C GLU A 106 -6.82 -3.68 16.71
N CYS A 107 -5.61 -4.16 16.64
CA CYS A 107 -5.34 -5.58 16.85
C CYS A 107 -5.47 -5.98 18.32
N GLY A 108 -4.98 -5.15 19.22
CA GLY A 108 -5.09 -5.44 20.64
C GLY A 108 -3.79 -5.92 21.26
N SER A 109 -3.91 -6.84 22.20
CA SER A 109 -2.74 -7.27 22.97
C SER A 109 -1.85 -8.23 22.21
N ASN A 110 -0.57 -8.12 22.44
CA ASN A 110 0.42 -9.06 21.92
C ASN A 110 0.48 -9.13 20.41
N CYS A 111 0.19 -8.02 19.76
CA CYS A 111 0.19 -7.97 18.31
C CYS A 111 1.52 -7.48 17.78
N ARG A 112 1.83 -7.90 16.57
CA ARG A 112 3.03 -7.49 15.88
C ARG A 112 2.67 -7.05 14.47
N VAL A 113 3.35 -6.02 14.00
CA VAL A 113 3.15 -5.55 12.64
C VAL A 113 3.78 -6.55 11.69
N VAL A 114 2.98 -7.06 10.75
CA VAL A 114 3.45 -7.98 9.72
C VAL A 114 4.02 -7.19 8.56
N VAL A 115 3.32 -6.15 8.15
CA VAL A 115 3.73 -5.36 7.00
C VAL A 115 3.21 -3.95 7.15
N ALA A 116 4.01 -2.99 6.73
CA ALA A 116 3.62 -1.58 6.70
C ALA A 116 4.38 -0.92 5.57
N GLU A 117 3.67 -0.13 4.78
CA GLU A 117 4.26 0.52 3.62
C GLU A 117 3.63 1.88 3.39
N CYS A 118 4.39 2.74 2.75
CA CYS A 118 3.93 4.07 2.35
C CYS A 118 4.15 4.28 0.86
N GLU A 119 3.37 5.23 0.32
CA GLU A 119 3.55 5.66 -1.07
C GLU A 119 4.89 6.31 -1.29
#